data_ee7d1dc7b22e4e8e29936100c26072e2
#
_entry.id   ee7d1dc7b22e4e8e29936100c26072e2
#
_cell.length_a   1.000
_cell.length_b   1.000
_cell.length_c   1.000
_cell.angle_alpha   90.00
_cell.angle_beta   90.00
_cell.angle_gamma   90.00
#
_symmetry.space_group_name_H-M   'P 1'
#
loop_
_entity.id
_entity.type
_entity.pdbx_description
1 polymer ?
#
loop_
_entity_poly.entity_id
_entity_poly.type
_entity_poly.pdbx_seq_one_letter_code
_entity_poly.pdbx_strand_id
1 'polypeptide(L)'
;MPKSSAQLVISRKDEIVKAVETLYQTMNFKDITLKEIADLTTFTRTSIYNYFQTKEELFLTLHKIEYQRWIEDLENIIDTYESMTKDEIAQNIAHTLEKREQLLKLMSMNHFEMEANSRLEILTEFKVAYGNSIKTVKNLIEKFCSEMEENEINDFIYALFPFIYGIYPYVAVDEKQKEAMQIADTGFIYHSVYELAFNAIRKLLG
;
A
#
# COMPACT_ATOMS: atom_id res chain seq x y z
N MET A 1 -2.95 -34.74 -3.63
CA MET A 1 -2.44 -34.68 -5.01
C MET A 1 -1.16 -33.86 -5.06
N PRO A 2 -0.10 -34.26 -5.80
CA PRO A 2 1.08 -33.42 -5.94
C PRO A 2 0.72 -32.12 -6.66
N LYS A 3 1.27 -30.98 -6.19
CA LYS A 3 1.07 -29.66 -6.82
C LYS A 3 1.62 -29.69 -8.25
N SER A 4 0.95 -29.02 -9.19
CA SER A 4 1.49 -28.82 -10.54
C SER A 4 2.77 -27.96 -10.51
N SER A 5 3.60 -28.00 -11.55
CA SER A 5 4.82 -27.17 -11.61
C SER A 5 4.51 -25.66 -11.45
N ALA A 6 3.41 -25.19 -12.03
CA ALA A 6 2.95 -23.80 -11.87
C ALA A 6 2.54 -23.47 -10.44
N GLN A 7 1.79 -24.36 -9.76
CA GLN A 7 1.42 -24.20 -8.37
C GLN A 7 2.62 -24.21 -7.43
N LEU A 8 3.66 -24.96 -7.75
CA LEU A 8 4.92 -24.97 -7.00
C LEU A 8 5.66 -23.63 -7.15
N VAL A 9 5.70 -23.06 -8.36
CA VAL A 9 6.33 -21.74 -8.60
C VAL A 9 5.61 -20.65 -7.82
N ILE A 10 4.27 -20.62 -7.85
CA ILE A 10 3.45 -19.66 -7.09
C ILE A 10 3.75 -19.80 -5.59
N SER A 11 3.61 -20.99 -5.03
CA SER A 11 3.86 -21.24 -3.60
C SER A 11 5.27 -20.83 -3.14
N ARG A 12 6.25 -20.92 -4.03
CA ARG A 12 7.64 -20.51 -3.75
C ARG A 12 7.83 -19.00 -3.80
N LYS A 13 7.20 -18.31 -4.77
CA LYS A 13 7.17 -16.84 -4.78
C LYS A 13 6.51 -16.29 -3.53
N ASP A 14 5.38 -16.88 -3.13
CA ASP A 14 4.63 -16.47 -1.93
C ASP A 14 5.48 -16.62 -0.65
N GLU A 15 6.24 -17.71 -0.50
CA GLU A 15 7.15 -17.91 0.63
C GLU A 15 8.22 -16.81 0.71
N ILE A 16 8.84 -16.47 -0.44
CA ILE A 16 9.87 -15.44 -0.50
C ILE A 16 9.26 -14.06 -0.17
N VAL A 17 8.12 -13.72 -0.74
CA VAL A 17 7.46 -12.43 -0.50
C VAL A 17 6.98 -12.31 0.94
N LYS A 18 6.50 -13.40 1.56
CA LYS A 18 6.12 -13.43 2.98
C LYS A 18 7.30 -13.18 3.90
N ALA A 19 8.49 -13.67 3.56
CA ALA A 19 9.71 -13.34 4.31
C ALA A 19 10.05 -11.85 4.20
N VAL A 20 9.92 -11.24 3.01
CA VAL A 20 10.08 -9.79 2.82
C VAL A 20 9.05 -9.02 3.64
N GLU A 21 7.80 -9.42 3.61
CA GLU A 21 6.71 -8.83 4.41
C GLU A 21 7.06 -8.80 5.89
N THR A 22 7.54 -9.94 6.43
CA THR A 22 7.92 -10.06 7.84
C THR A 22 9.09 -9.15 8.20
N LEU A 23 10.13 -9.11 7.38
CA LEU A 23 11.29 -8.24 7.60
C LEU A 23 10.92 -6.76 7.52
N TYR A 24 10.06 -6.39 6.58
CA TYR A 24 9.69 -5.01 6.33
C TYR A 24 8.82 -4.39 7.43
N GLN A 25 8.22 -5.20 8.30
CA GLN A 25 7.52 -4.72 9.49
C GLN A 25 8.46 -3.97 10.45
N THR A 26 9.71 -4.43 10.58
CA THR A 26 10.67 -3.90 11.56
C THR A 26 11.93 -3.30 10.95
N MET A 27 12.20 -3.56 9.68
CA MET A 27 13.37 -3.08 8.96
C MET A 27 13.01 -2.09 7.86
N ASN A 28 13.98 -1.25 7.48
CA ASN A 28 13.83 -0.40 6.31
C ASN A 28 14.23 -1.14 5.03
N PHE A 29 13.74 -0.65 3.87
CA PHE A 29 14.11 -1.21 2.57
C PHE A 29 15.62 -1.39 2.37
N LYS A 30 16.43 -0.41 2.79
CA LYS A 30 17.90 -0.44 2.62
C LYS A 30 18.57 -1.58 3.39
N ASP A 31 18.02 -1.92 4.55
CA ASP A 31 18.60 -2.87 5.49
C ASP A 31 18.22 -4.32 5.17
N ILE A 32 17.13 -4.54 4.40
CA ILE A 32 16.72 -5.87 3.96
C ILE A 32 17.60 -6.32 2.80
N THR A 33 18.31 -7.42 2.98
CA THR A 33 19.15 -8.05 1.96
C THR A 33 18.62 -9.43 1.59
N LEU A 34 19.08 -9.97 0.46
CA LEU A 34 18.73 -11.35 0.07
C LEU A 34 19.24 -12.41 1.06
N LYS A 35 20.18 -12.04 1.94
CA LYS A 35 20.64 -12.93 3.00
C LYS A 35 19.56 -13.05 4.07
N GLU A 36 19.09 -11.94 4.61
CA GLU A 36 18.00 -11.92 5.60
C GLU A 36 16.74 -12.62 5.07
N ILE A 37 16.41 -12.43 3.78
CA ILE A 37 15.27 -13.11 3.16
C ILE A 37 15.52 -14.62 3.09
N ALA A 38 16.71 -15.06 2.69
CA ALA A 38 17.05 -16.48 2.61
C ALA A 38 17.02 -17.14 4.01
N ASP A 39 17.46 -16.44 5.04
CA ASP A 39 17.47 -16.95 6.43
C ASP A 39 16.06 -17.21 6.99
N LEU A 40 15.01 -16.59 6.41
CA LEU A 40 13.60 -16.81 6.75
C LEU A 40 12.86 -17.75 5.79
N THR A 41 13.54 -18.33 4.81
CA THR A 41 12.92 -19.21 3.80
C THR A 41 13.64 -20.53 3.69
N THR A 42 13.05 -21.46 2.94
CA THR A 42 13.71 -22.73 2.57
C THR A 42 14.69 -22.56 1.39
N PHE A 43 14.94 -21.31 0.94
CA PHE A 43 15.74 -21.00 -0.24
C PHE A 43 17.15 -20.52 0.11
N THR A 44 18.09 -20.83 -0.79
CA THR A 44 19.39 -20.15 -0.81
C THR A 44 19.25 -18.79 -1.51
N ARG A 45 20.17 -17.86 -1.23
CA ARG A 45 20.26 -16.57 -1.94
C ARG A 45 20.24 -16.74 -3.46
N THR A 46 20.98 -17.71 -3.98
CA THR A 46 21.06 -18.00 -5.42
C THR A 46 19.72 -18.49 -5.98
N SER A 47 18.97 -19.28 -5.22
CA SER A 47 17.68 -19.78 -5.69
C SER A 47 16.58 -18.72 -5.68
N ILE A 48 16.68 -17.66 -4.88
CA ILE A 48 15.76 -16.52 -4.92
C ILE A 48 15.84 -15.81 -6.27
N TYR A 49 17.05 -15.66 -6.85
CA TYR A 49 17.24 -15.05 -8.19
C TYR A 49 16.52 -15.77 -9.32
N ASN A 50 16.15 -17.05 -9.15
CA ASN A 50 15.32 -17.76 -10.15
C ASN A 50 13.89 -17.21 -10.24
N TYR A 51 13.44 -16.48 -9.22
CA TYR A 51 12.09 -15.91 -9.11
C TYR A 51 12.08 -14.39 -9.24
N PHE A 52 13.04 -13.72 -8.62
CA PHE A 52 13.13 -12.26 -8.55
C PHE A 52 14.57 -11.83 -8.86
N GLN A 53 14.74 -11.01 -9.91
CA GLN A 53 16.07 -10.59 -10.35
C GLN A 53 16.64 -9.45 -9.49
N THR A 54 15.77 -8.65 -8.87
CA THR A 54 16.14 -7.51 -8.05
C THR A 54 15.36 -7.51 -6.73
N LYS A 55 15.82 -6.74 -5.77
CA LYS A 55 15.08 -6.49 -4.54
C LYS A 55 13.82 -5.67 -4.81
N GLU A 56 13.89 -4.77 -5.76
CA GLU A 56 12.77 -3.93 -6.19
C GLU A 56 11.60 -4.77 -6.70
N GLU A 57 11.83 -5.85 -7.44
CA GLU A 57 10.80 -6.79 -7.87
C GLU A 57 10.07 -7.45 -6.69
N LEU A 58 10.81 -7.79 -5.61
CA LEU A 58 10.23 -8.34 -4.40
C LEU A 58 9.29 -7.33 -3.74
N PHE A 59 9.72 -6.07 -3.63
CA PHE A 59 8.92 -5.01 -3.02
C PHE A 59 7.74 -4.58 -3.87
N LEU A 60 7.84 -4.55 -5.22
CA LEU A 60 6.68 -4.34 -6.08
C LEU A 60 5.67 -5.47 -5.96
N THR A 61 6.15 -6.73 -5.80
CA THR A 61 5.25 -7.86 -5.58
C THR A 61 4.54 -7.77 -4.24
N LEU A 62 5.25 -7.38 -3.17
CA LEU A 62 4.64 -7.12 -1.87
C LEU A 62 3.62 -5.97 -1.95
N HIS A 63 3.97 -4.89 -2.65
CA HIS A 63 3.08 -3.75 -2.83
C HIS A 63 1.79 -4.13 -3.61
N LYS A 64 1.92 -4.98 -4.64
CA LYS A 64 0.77 -5.58 -5.34
C LYS A 64 -0.15 -6.33 -4.36
N ILE A 65 0.41 -7.14 -3.47
CA ILE A 65 -0.36 -7.92 -2.47
C ILE A 65 -1.07 -6.98 -1.49
N GLU A 66 -0.40 -5.93 -1.03
CA GLU A 66 -0.99 -4.94 -0.13
C GLU A 66 -2.14 -4.16 -0.79
N TYR A 67 -2.02 -3.80 -2.10
CA TYR A 67 -3.16 -3.25 -2.85
C TYR A 67 -4.33 -4.22 -2.93
N GLN A 68 -4.08 -5.51 -3.19
CA GLN A 68 -5.13 -6.52 -3.24
C GLN A 68 -5.88 -6.64 -1.91
N ARG A 69 -5.15 -6.64 -0.80
CA ARG A 69 -5.73 -6.65 0.55
C ARG A 69 -6.54 -5.40 0.86
N TRP A 70 -6.09 -4.24 0.38
CA TRP A 70 -6.84 -2.99 0.54
C TRP A 70 -8.10 -2.96 -0.32
N ILE A 71 -8.04 -3.48 -1.53
CA ILE A 71 -9.20 -3.69 -2.40
C ILE A 71 -10.25 -4.56 -1.68
N GLU A 72 -9.84 -5.69 -1.09
CA GLU A 72 -10.73 -6.56 -0.31
C GLU A 72 -11.40 -5.80 0.85
N ASP A 73 -10.66 -4.96 1.57
CA ASP A 73 -11.24 -4.13 2.64
C ASP A 73 -12.28 -3.12 2.09
N LEU A 74 -12.00 -2.49 0.94
CA LEU A 74 -12.94 -1.56 0.29
C LEU A 74 -14.18 -2.27 -0.28
N GLU A 75 -14.00 -3.42 -0.92
CA GLU A 75 -15.10 -4.26 -1.42
C GLU A 75 -16.00 -4.72 -0.27
N ASN A 76 -15.43 -5.09 0.88
CA ASN A 76 -16.21 -5.42 2.07
C ASN A 76 -17.09 -4.25 2.55
N ILE A 77 -16.62 -3.00 2.44
CA ILE A 77 -17.45 -1.81 2.73
C ILE A 77 -18.59 -1.72 1.71
N ILE A 78 -18.27 -1.86 0.43
CA ILE A 78 -19.27 -1.81 -0.65
C ILE A 78 -20.36 -2.87 -0.43
N ASP A 79 -19.99 -4.08 -0.04
CA ASP A 79 -20.93 -5.19 0.13
C ASP A 79 -21.73 -5.14 1.44
N THR A 80 -21.15 -4.52 2.48
CA THR A 80 -21.78 -4.48 3.82
C THR A 80 -22.85 -3.41 3.94
N TYR A 81 -22.66 -2.23 3.33
CA TYR A 81 -23.54 -1.09 3.52
C TYR A 81 -24.42 -0.86 2.31
N GLU A 82 -25.71 -0.56 2.54
CA GLU A 82 -26.64 -0.15 1.48
C GLU A 82 -26.53 1.36 1.17
N SER A 83 -26.32 2.17 2.21
CA SER A 83 -26.12 3.62 2.11
C SER A 83 -25.17 4.09 3.20
N MET A 84 -24.49 5.20 2.96
CA MET A 84 -23.55 5.82 3.91
C MET A 84 -23.60 7.33 3.74
N THR A 85 -23.46 8.06 4.85
CA THR A 85 -23.18 9.50 4.84
C THR A 85 -21.71 9.74 4.44
N LYS A 86 -21.40 10.96 3.99
CA LYS A 86 -20.01 11.36 3.65
C LYS A 86 -19.04 11.16 4.82
N ASP A 87 -19.47 11.44 6.04
CA ASP A 87 -18.67 11.20 7.24
C ASP A 87 -18.41 9.70 7.48
N GLU A 88 -19.41 8.84 7.29
CA GLU A 88 -19.24 7.38 7.39
C GLU A 88 -18.32 6.82 6.29
N ILE A 89 -18.42 7.34 5.07
CA ILE A 89 -17.49 6.99 3.99
C ILE A 89 -16.06 7.35 4.38
N ALA A 90 -15.84 8.60 4.85
CA ALA A 90 -14.53 9.06 5.29
C ALA A 90 -13.98 8.22 6.44
N GLN A 91 -14.80 7.87 7.44
CA GLN A 91 -14.42 7.01 8.56
C GLN A 91 -14.02 5.62 8.09
N ASN A 92 -14.83 4.98 7.27
CA ASN A 92 -14.57 3.61 6.82
C ASN A 92 -13.30 3.53 5.96
N ILE A 93 -13.11 4.44 5.00
CA ILE A 93 -11.87 4.48 4.20
C ILE A 93 -10.65 4.75 5.10
N ALA A 94 -10.75 5.71 6.05
CA ALA A 94 -9.66 6.03 6.98
C ALA A 94 -9.26 4.81 7.83
N HIS A 95 -10.22 4.01 8.31
CA HIS A 95 -9.95 2.77 9.04
C HIS A 95 -9.27 1.70 8.19
N THR A 96 -9.62 1.59 6.88
CA THR A 96 -8.91 0.66 6.01
C THR A 96 -7.44 1.06 5.83
N LEU A 97 -7.16 2.36 5.70
CA LEU A 97 -5.79 2.88 5.57
C LEU A 97 -4.98 2.71 6.85
N GLU A 98 -5.57 2.99 8.02
CA GLU A 98 -4.95 2.78 9.33
C GLU A 98 -4.55 1.31 9.54
N LYS A 99 -5.41 0.38 9.16
CA LYS A 99 -5.14 -1.07 9.20
C LYS A 99 -4.01 -1.49 8.26
N ARG A 100 -3.73 -0.72 7.20
CA ARG A 100 -2.76 -1.02 6.13
C ARG A 100 -1.51 -0.16 6.20
N GLU A 101 -0.92 -0.01 7.38
CA GLU A 101 0.30 0.80 7.57
C GLU A 101 1.43 0.36 6.61
N GLN A 102 1.60 -0.94 6.38
CA GLN A 102 2.61 -1.47 5.45
C GLN A 102 2.37 -1.03 4.01
N LEU A 103 1.10 -0.93 3.56
CA LEU A 103 0.76 -0.35 2.26
C LEU A 103 1.23 1.11 2.16
N LEU A 104 0.92 1.92 3.18
CA LEU A 104 1.31 3.33 3.21
C LEU A 104 2.83 3.52 3.24
N LYS A 105 3.53 2.64 3.97
CA LYS A 105 5.01 2.60 3.99
C LYS A 105 5.58 2.28 2.61
N LEU A 106 4.99 1.32 1.88
CA LEU A 106 5.37 0.99 0.50
C LEU A 106 5.08 2.15 -0.46
N MET A 107 3.91 2.79 -0.34
CA MET A 107 3.52 3.95 -1.15
C MET A 107 4.49 5.13 -0.99
N SER A 108 5.11 5.29 0.18
CA SER A 108 6.07 6.37 0.44
C SER A 108 7.48 6.13 -0.13
N MET A 109 7.73 4.97 -0.75
CA MET A 109 9.05 4.64 -1.32
C MET A 109 9.31 5.38 -2.65
N ASN A 110 10.59 5.38 -3.08
CA ASN A 110 10.97 5.93 -4.38
C ASN A 110 10.50 5.00 -5.53
N HIS A 111 9.31 5.26 -6.04
CA HIS A 111 8.70 4.45 -7.11
C HIS A 111 9.49 4.49 -8.42
N PHE A 112 10.14 5.60 -8.75
CA PHE A 112 10.94 5.70 -9.98
C PHE A 112 12.06 4.67 -10.02
N GLU A 113 12.79 4.51 -8.90
CA GLU A 113 13.85 3.50 -8.82
C GLU A 113 13.30 2.08 -8.80
N MET A 114 12.21 1.84 -8.07
CA MET A 114 11.58 0.53 -7.99
C MET A 114 11.07 0.05 -9.35
N GLU A 115 10.41 0.93 -10.10
CA GLU A 115 9.88 0.63 -11.42
C GLU A 115 10.98 0.46 -12.46
N ALA A 116 12.00 1.33 -12.45
CA ALA A 116 13.13 1.27 -13.39
C ALA A 116 13.98 -0.01 -13.22
N ASN A 117 14.07 -0.54 -12.00
CA ASN A 117 14.87 -1.73 -11.68
C ASN A 117 14.05 -3.04 -11.68
N SER A 118 12.84 -3.03 -12.22
CA SER A 118 11.97 -4.20 -12.27
C SER A 118 11.66 -4.61 -13.71
N ARG A 119 11.51 -5.93 -13.93
CA ARG A 119 11.07 -6.45 -15.23
C ARG A 119 9.63 -6.02 -15.53
N LEU A 120 9.34 -5.86 -16.83
CA LEU A 120 8.04 -5.39 -17.31
C LEU A 120 6.87 -6.25 -16.80
N GLU A 121 7.04 -7.57 -16.69
CA GLU A 121 5.99 -8.46 -16.19
C GLU A 121 5.60 -8.14 -14.75
N ILE A 122 6.59 -7.97 -13.85
CA ILE A 122 6.36 -7.64 -12.43
C ILE A 122 5.76 -6.25 -12.30
N LEU A 123 6.30 -5.28 -13.06
CA LEU A 123 5.75 -3.92 -13.10
C LEU A 123 4.31 -3.92 -13.60
N THR A 124 3.99 -4.70 -14.63
CA THR A 124 2.62 -4.80 -15.17
C THR A 124 1.66 -5.39 -14.13
N GLU A 125 2.05 -6.45 -13.43
CA GLU A 125 1.23 -7.04 -12.35
C GLU A 125 0.95 -6.03 -11.23
N PHE A 126 1.95 -5.24 -10.86
CA PHE A 126 1.79 -4.15 -9.89
C PHE A 126 0.83 -3.07 -10.40
N LYS A 127 1.01 -2.60 -11.64
CA LYS A 127 0.13 -1.56 -12.24
C LYS A 127 -1.31 -2.03 -12.39
N VAL A 128 -1.55 -3.31 -12.62
CA VAL A 128 -2.91 -3.90 -12.63
C VAL A 128 -3.55 -3.79 -11.24
N ALA A 129 -2.84 -4.13 -10.17
CA ALA A 129 -3.36 -4.01 -8.81
C ALA A 129 -3.62 -2.54 -8.43
N TYR A 130 -2.69 -1.65 -8.77
CA TYR A 130 -2.88 -0.20 -8.61
C TYR A 130 -4.12 0.30 -9.36
N GLY A 131 -4.28 -0.05 -10.64
CA GLY A 131 -5.44 0.35 -11.42
C GLY A 131 -6.76 -0.22 -10.88
N ASN A 132 -6.73 -1.44 -10.33
CA ASN A 132 -7.91 -2.03 -9.68
C ASN A 132 -8.25 -1.29 -8.38
N SER A 133 -7.27 -0.85 -7.59
CA SER A 133 -7.55 -0.05 -6.38
C SER A 133 -8.22 1.29 -6.71
N ILE A 134 -7.80 1.96 -7.79
CA ILE A 134 -8.48 3.16 -8.31
C ILE A 134 -9.94 2.86 -8.67
N LYS A 135 -10.17 1.76 -9.41
CA LYS A 135 -11.54 1.36 -9.81
C LYS A 135 -12.41 1.04 -8.60
N THR A 136 -11.87 0.36 -7.59
CA THR A 136 -12.64 0.01 -6.38
C THR A 136 -13.00 1.26 -5.59
N VAL A 137 -12.09 2.22 -5.44
CA VAL A 137 -12.41 3.52 -4.84
C VAL A 137 -13.49 4.24 -5.66
N LYS A 138 -13.37 4.27 -7.00
CA LYS A 138 -14.40 4.84 -7.88
C LYS A 138 -15.76 4.21 -7.63
N ASN A 139 -15.84 2.88 -7.64
CA ASN A 139 -17.08 2.13 -7.41
C ASN A 139 -17.71 2.45 -6.03
N LEU A 140 -16.87 2.61 -5.00
CA LEU A 140 -17.32 2.98 -3.66
C LEU A 140 -17.96 4.37 -3.67
N ILE A 141 -17.30 5.36 -4.26
CA ILE A 141 -17.83 6.72 -4.35
C ILE A 141 -19.10 6.76 -5.21
N GLU A 142 -19.13 6.10 -6.36
CA GLU A 142 -20.32 6.03 -7.23
C GLU A 142 -21.53 5.40 -6.50
N LYS A 143 -21.29 4.38 -5.65
CA LYS A 143 -22.37 3.73 -4.89
C LYS A 143 -22.96 4.64 -3.83
N PHE A 144 -22.13 5.34 -3.06
CA PHE A 144 -22.57 6.05 -1.85
C PHE A 144 -22.74 7.56 -2.04
N CYS A 145 -22.18 8.14 -3.11
CA CYS A 145 -22.27 9.56 -3.45
C CYS A 145 -22.85 9.72 -4.85
N SER A 146 -24.06 9.18 -5.06
CA SER A 146 -24.73 9.19 -6.38
C SER A 146 -25.02 10.59 -6.92
N GLU A 147 -24.90 11.62 -6.09
CA GLU A 147 -25.02 13.03 -6.46
C GLU A 147 -23.76 13.60 -7.12
N MET A 148 -22.60 12.93 -6.97
CA MET A 148 -21.32 13.40 -7.54
C MET A 148 -21.27 13.09 -9.04
N GLU A 149 -20.89 14.09 -9.82
CA GLU A 149 -20.65 13.97 -11.25
C GLU A 149 -19.33 13.22 -11.50
N GLU A 150 -19.16 12.63 -12.69
CA GLU A 150 -17.96 11.86 -13.05
C GLU A 150 -16.66 12.68 -12.88
N ASN A 151 -16.69 13.97 -13.19
CA ASN A 151 -15.53 14.86 -13.01
C ASN A 151 -15.17 15.04 -11.51
N GLU A 152 -16.17 15.19 -10.63
CA GLU A 152 -15.97 15.32 -9.19
C GLU A 152 -15.39 14.04 -8.60
N ILE A 153 -15.84 12.87 -9.05
CA ILE A 153 -15.30 11.58 -8.65
C ILE A 153 -13.84 11.44 -9.11
N ASN A 154 -13.50 11.86 -10.33
CA ASN A 154 -12.13 11.86 -10.82
C ASN A 154 -11.26 12.82 -10.01
N ASP A 155 -11.73 14.02 -9.70
CA ASP A 155 -11.01 15.01 -8.87
C ASP A 155 -10.76 14.45 -7.47
N PHE A 156 -11.76 13.79 -6.87
CA PHE A 156 -11.59 13.07 -5.59
C PHE A 156 -10.47 12.02 -5.67
N ILE A 157 -10.48 11.16 -6.68
CA ILE A 157 -9.48 10.09 -6.86
C ILE A 157 -8.08 10.69 -7.03
N TYR A 158 -7.93 11.68 -7.92
CA TYR A 158 -6.63 12.31 -8.20
C TYR A 158 -6.14 13.23 -7.07
N ALA A 159 -6.98 13.58 -6.11
CA ALA A 159 -6.56 14.20 -4.86
C ALA A 159 -6.20 13.16 -3.79
N LEU A 160 -7.01 12.09 -3.67
CA LEU A 160 -6.83 11.04 -2.65
C LEU A 160 -5.52 10.25 -2.86
N PHE A 161 -5.26 9.73 -4.07
CA PHE A 161 -4.09 8.87 -4.28
C PHE A 161 -2.75 9.57 -4.01
N PRO A 162 -2.45 10.77 -4.54
CA PRO A 162 -1.24 11.51 -4.16
C PRO A 162 -1.16 11.80 -2.65
N PHE A 163 -2.28 12.07 -1.99
CA PHE A 163 -2.33 12.27 -0.55
C PHE A 163 -1.90 11.02 0.22
N ILE A 164 -2.47 9.83 -0.08
CA ILE A 164 -2.10 8.59 0.63
C ILE A 164 -0.67 8.14 0.33
N TYR A 165 -0.10 8.48 -0.83
CA TYR A 165 1.32 8.27 -1.14
C TYR A 165 2.24 9.12 -0.25
N GLY A 166 1.76 10.26 0.21
CA GLY A 166 2.51 11.20 1.05
C GLY A 166 2.26 11.08 2.55
N ILE A 167 1.26 10.32 3.01
CA ILE A 167 0.81 10.34 4.41
C ILE A 167 1.82 9.68 5.37
N TYR A 168 2.51 8.61 4.96
CA TYR A 168 3.35 7.81 5.84
C TYR A 168 4.49 8.60 6.50
N PRO A 169 5.24 9.47 5.81
CA PRO A 169 6.27 10.31 6.45
C PRO A 169 5.76 11.27 7.53
N TYR A 170 4.46 11.59 7.54
CA TYR A 170 3.84 12.46 8.54
C TYR A 170 3.44 11.72 9.81
N VAL A 171 3.27 10.39 9.73
CA VAL A 171 2.85 9.57 10.88
C VAL A 171 3.99 8.73 11.44
N ALA A 172 4.92 8.28 10.62
CA ALA A 172 6.06 7.45 11.00
C ALA A 172 7.31 8.30 11.32
N VAL A 173 7.18 9.19 12.29
CA VAL A 173 8.25 10.12 12.71
C VAL A 173 9.10 9.48 13.79
N ASP A 174 10.41 9.30 13.53
CA ASP A 174 11.35 8.77 14.51
C ASP A 174 11.79 9.81 15.54
N GLU A 175 12.46 9.36 16.63
CA GLU A 175 12.88 10.24 17.73
C GLU A 175 13.85 11.34 17.28
N LYS A 176 14.75 11.04 16.33
CA LYS A 176 15.67 12.04 15.77
C LYS A 176 14.94 13.14 14.99
N GLN A 177 13.92 12.75 14.23
CA GLN A 177 13.08 13.71 13.50
C GLN A 177 12.26 14.56 14.46
N LYS A 178 11.70 13.97 15.53
CA LYS A 178 10.98 14.72 16.58
C LYS A 178 11.88 15.75 17.25
N GLU A 179 13.09 15.35 17.63
CA GLU A 179 14.08 16.24 18.23
C GLU A 179 14.44 17.40 17.27
N ALA A 180 14.69 17.09 16.00
CA ALA A 180 15.00 18.10 14.99
C ALA A 180 13.84 19.09 14.78
N MET A 181 12.60 18.61 14.74
CA MET A 181 11.40 19.46 14.61
C MET A 181 11.22 20.36 15.84
N GLN A 182 11.51 19.85 17.03
CA GLN A 182 11.46 20.61 18.28
C GLN A 182 12.51 21.71 18.30
N ILE A 183 13.77 21.40 17.94
CA ILE A 183 14.86 22.37 17.86
C ILE A 183 14.55 23.46 16.83
N ALA A 184 13.97 23.07 15.67
CA ALA A 184 13.60 23.98 14.60
C ALA A 184 12.32 24.78 14.86
N ASP A 185 11.63 24.53 15.97
CA ASP A 185 10.36 25.18 16.37
C ASP A 185 9.32 25.19 15.22
N THR A 186 9.14 24.01 14.60
CA THR A 186 8.29 23.88 13.39
C THR A 186 6.80 23.99 13.69
N GLY A 187 6.38 23.90 14.95
CA GLY A 187 4.98 23.82 15.34
C GLY A 187 4.27 22.55 14.82
N PHE A 188 5.02 21.49 14.51
CA PHE A 188 4.48 20.28 13.93
C PHE A 188 3.54 19.56 14.91
N ILE A 189 2.33 19.22 14.41
CA ILE A 189 1.33 18.48 15.18
C ILE A 189 1.31 17.04 14.68
N TYR A 190 1.50 16.09 15.59
CA TYR A 190 1.48 14.67 15.29
C TYR A 190 0.04 14.16 15.22
N HIS A 191 -0.28 13.48 14.12
CA HIS A 191 -1.58 12.85 13.89
C HIS A 191 -1.40 11.36 13.61
N SER A 192 -2.46 10.57 13.86
CA SER A 192 -2.56 9.21 13.41
C SER A 192 -2.89 9.13 11.90
N VAL A 193 -2.69 7.96 11.30
CA VAL A 193 -3.15 7.69 9.93
C VAL A 193 -4.64 7.98 9.80
N TYR A 194 -5.43 7.50 10.77
CA TYR A 194 -6.88 7.71 10.78
C TYR A 194 -7.25 9.19 10.76
N GLU A 195 -6.68 10.01 11.65
CA GLU A 195 -7.01 11.44 11.74
C GLU A 195 -6.68 12.19 10.44
N LEU A 196 -5.49 11.94 9.87
CA LEU A 196 -5.10 12.56 8.60
C LEU A 196 -6.00 12.11 7.44
N ALA A 197 -6.24 10.80 7.31
CA ALA A 197 -7.05 10.24 6.25
C ALA A 197 -8.52 10.69 6.37
N PHE A 198 -9.11 10.58 7.56
CA PHE A 198 -10.49 11.01 7.81
C PHE A 198 -10.70 12.49 7.45
N ASN A 199 -9.83 13.37 7.97
CA ASN A 199 -9.95 14.80 7.72
C ASN A 199 -9.78 15.18 6.24
N ALA A 200 -8.86 14.51 5.53
CA ALA A 200 -8.66 14.75 4.11
C ALA A 200 -9.85 14.25 3.28
N ILE A 201 -10.25 13.00 3.48
CA ILE A 201 -11.35 12.38 2.71
C ILE A 201 -12.65 13.14 2.92
N ARG A 202 -12.98 13.50 4.18
CA ARG A 202 -14.17 14.29 4.49
C ARG A 202 -14.19 15.64 3.75
N LYS A 203 -13.03 16.32 3.67
CA LYS A 203 -12.92 17.58 2.93
C LYS A 203 -13.04 17.40 1.41
N LEU A 204 -12.56 16.27 0.88
CA LEU A 204 -12.65 15.96 -0.55
C LEU A 204 -14.08 15.58 -0.98
N LEU A 205 -14.88 15.05 -0.05
CA LEU A 205 -16.28 14.71 -0.29
C LEU A 205 -17.23 15.93 -0.16
N GLY A 206 -16.80 17.02 0.44
CA GLY A 206 -17.56 18.27 0.60
C GLY A 206 -18.44 18.24 1.83
#